data_79bd48801a6898cc47801c48da7fd486
#
_entry.id   79bd48801a6898cc47801c48da7fd486
#
_cell.length_a   1.000
_cell.length_b   1.000
_cell.length_c   1.000
_cell.angle_alpha   90.00
_cell.angle_beta   90.00
_cell.angle_gamma   90.00
#
_symmetry.space_group_name_H-M   'P 1'
#
loop_
_entity.id
_entity.type
_entity.pdbx_description
1 polymer ?
#
loop_
_entity_poly.entity_id
_entity_poly.type
_entity_poly.pdbx_seq_one_letter_code
_entity_poly.pdbx_strand_id
1 'polypeptide(L)'
;MKCPACGNDNPAGAQFCGGCGANLNSGEASTDAELPMVDFGDAISRGFSNYFTFSGRATRAENWWWALFTIIGVVALSIVENIAGIPAVLSGIFRLATLILSFALGARRLHDINRSGWWQFLWFAILIGWIILIVWAIKQGDKGPNKYGPDPRSPGSVQP
;
A
#
# COMPACT_ATOMS: atom_id res chain seq x y z
N MET A 1 -0.72 24.64 18.02
CA MET A 1 0.00 25.41 16.99
C MET A 1 -0.12 24.70 15.64
N LYS A 2 -0.34 25.45 14.53
CA LYS A 2 -0.44 24.84 13.19
C LYS A 2 0.94 24.49 12.64
N CYS A 3 1.04 23.31 12.05
CA CYS A 3 2.27 22.89 11.41
C CYS A 3 2.47 23.66 10.10
N PRO A 4 3.64 24.30 9.88
CA PRO A 4 3.90 25.03 8.64
C PRO A 4 4.04 24.11 7.40
N ALA A 5 4.34 22.82 7.60
CA ALA A 5 4.55 21.88 6.51
C ALA A 5 3.25 21.21 6.01
N CYS A 6 2.29 20.90 6.90
CA CYS A 6 1.06 20.16 6.54
C CYS A 6 -0.24 20.79 7.04
N GLY A 7 -0.19 21.89 7.79
CA GLY A 7 -1.36 22.58 8.33
C GLY A 7 -2.05 21.90 9.52
N ASN A 8 -1.57 20.74 9.98
CA ASN A 8 -2.18 20.01 11.08
C ASN A 8 -2.06 20.77 12.40
N ASP A 9 -3.10 20.72 13.25
CA ASP A 9 -3.08 21.34 14.58
C ASP A 9 -2.38 20.42 15.57
N ASN A 10 -1.41 21.00 16.30
CA ASN A 10 -0.61 20.29 17.30
C ASN A 10 -0.72 20.98 18.66
N PRO A 11 -0.56 20.26 19.77
CA PRO A 11 -0.52 20.85 21.11
C PRO A 11 0.57 21.93 21.21
N ALA A 12 0.34 22.94 22.06
CA ALA A 12 1.33 23.97 22.33
C ALA A 12 2.58 23.33 22.96
N GLY A 13 3.77 23.61 22.39
CA GLY A 13 5.03 23.05 22.88
C GLY A 13 5.42 21.69 22.28
N ALA A 14 4.63 21.14 21.36
CA ALA A 14 5.04 19.95 20.61
C ALA A 14 6.30 20.23 19.80
N GLN A 15 7.32 19.38 19.92
CA GLN A 15 8.56 19.50 19.16
C GLN A 15 8.43 18.98 17.73
N PHE A 16 7.55 18.00 17.52
CA PHE A 16 7.28 17.38 16.22
C PHE A 16 5.80 17.37 15.92
N CYS A 17 5.46 17.54 14.65
CA CYS A 17 4.08 17.47 14.19
C CYS A 17 3.56 16.04 14.25
N GLY A 18 2.42 15.82 14.94
CA GLY A 18 1.76 14.52 15.01
C GLY A 18 1.23 14.01 13.66
N GLY A 19 1.04 14.89 12.68
CA GLY A 19 0.54 14.51 11.36
C GLY A 19 1.62 14.20 10.33
N CYS A 20 2.74 14.95 10.32
CA CYS A 20 3.76 14.81 9.28
C CYS A 20 5.19 14.63 9.82
N GLY A 21 5.39 14.60 11.14
CA GLY A 21 6.70 14.44 11.76
C GLY A 21 7.64 15.65 11.62
N ALA A 22 7.22 16.75 11.01
CA ALA A 22 8.04 17.95 10.87
C ALA A 22 8.42 18.53 12.24
N ASN A 23 9.65 19.02 12.37
CA ASN A 23 10.08 19.73 13.57
C ASN A 23 9.41 21.11 13.63
N LEU A 24 8.57 21.32 14.63
CA LEU A 24 7.78 22.54 14.77
C LEU A 24 8.60 23.74 15.29
N ASN A 25 9.79 23.49 15.84
CA ASN A 25 10.66 24.54 16.38
C ASN A 25 11.58 25.14 15.32
N SER A 26 12.02 24.35 14.31
CA SER A 26 12.86 24.83 13.23
C SER A 26 12.08 25.34 12.02
N GLY A 27 10.80 25.02 11.94
CA GLY A 27 9.97 25.31 10.77
C GLY A 27 10.40 24.54 9.51
N GLU A 28 11.48 23.80 9.59
CA GLU A 28 11.96 22.93 8.52
C GLU A 28 11.17 21.61 8.57
N ALA A 29 10.41 21.35 7.49
CA ALA A 29 9.98 19.99 7.23
C ALA A 29 11.28 19.17 7.11
N SER A 30 11.48 18.23 8.04
CA SER A 30 12.59 17.29 7.88
C SER A 30 12.31 16.55 6.58
N THR A 31 13.08 16.89 5.54
CA THR A 31 12.99 16.24 4.21
C THR A 31 13.22 14.73 4.30
N ASP A 32 13.75 14.28 5.43
CA ASP A 32 14.02 12.87 5.74
C ASP A 32 12.98 12.20 6.64
N ALA A 33 11.94 12.92 7.12
CA ALA A 33 10.89 12.31 7.94
C ALA A 33 9.98 11.47 7.04
N GLU A 34 10.25 10.18 6.99
CA GLU A 34 9.30 9.23 6.37
C GLU A 34 8.07 9.07 7.28
N LEU A 35 6.87 9.16 6.68
CA LEU A 35 5.64 8.82 7.41
C LEU A 35 5.69 7.36 7.89
N PRO A 36 5.06 7.07 9.05
CA PRO A 36 4.96 5.69 9.53
C PRO A 36 4.28 4.81 8.48
N MET A 37 4.62 3.52 8.50
CA MET A 37 3.96 2.56 7.63
C MET A 37 2.47 2.49 7.96
N VAL A 38 1.63 2.39 6.94
CA VAL A 38 0.19 2.21 7.10
C VAL A 38 -0.11 0.95 7.90
N ASP A 39 -1.10 1.01 8.78
CA ASP A 39 -1.61 -0.14 9.50
C ASP A 39 -2.51 -1.02 8.61
N PHE A 40 -3.00 -2.13 9.17
CA PHE A 40 -3.84 -3.07 8.45
C PHE A 40 -5.16 -2.44 7.98
N GLY A 41 -5.85 -1.70 8.86
CA GLY A 41 -7.15 -1.11 8.55
C GLY A 41 -7.05 -0.07 7.44
N ASP A 42 -6.08 0.83 7.57
CA ASP A 42 -5.79 1.85 6.56
C ASP A 42 -5.38 1.24 5.22
N ALA A 43 -4.55 0.20 5.24
CA ALA A 43 -4.13 -0.47 4.00
C ALA A 43 -5.31 -1.07 3.24
N ILE A 44 -6.26 -1.70 3.94
CA ILE A 44 -7.45 -2.27 3.33
C ILE A 44 -8.39 -1.16 2.82
N SER A 45 -8.63 -0.13 3.61
CA SER A 45 -9.43 1.03 3.21
C SER A 45 -8.88 1.70 1.95
N ARG A 46 -7.56 1.99 1.92
CA ARG A 46 -6.88 2.53 0.74
C ARG A 46 -6.93 1.58 -0.46
N GLY A 47 -6.86 0.27 -0.21
CA GLY A 47 -7.05 -0.74 -1.23
C GLY A 47 -8.38 -0.55 -1.94
N PHE A 48 -9.50 -0.57 -1.20
CA PHE A 48 -10.84 -0.42 -1.76
C PHE A 48 -11.08 0.96 -2.39
N SER A 49 -10.59 2.03 -1.78
CA SER A 49 -10.70 3.39 -2.34
C SER A 49 -10.00 3.53 -3.69
N ASN A 50 -8.94 2.76 -3.91
CA ASN A 50 -8.16 2.76 -5.14
C ASN A 50 -8.39 1.51 -6.00
N TYR A 51 -9.60 0.94 -5.99
CA TYR A 51 -9.93 -0.34 -6.60
C TYR A 51 -9.52 -0.43 -8.09
N PHE A 52 -9.76 0.63 -8.86
CA PHE A 52 -9.43 0.71 -10.29
C PHE A 52 -8.23 1.63 -10.58
N THR A 53 -7.51 2.09 -9.55
CA THR A 53 -6.42 3.03 -9.72
C THR A 53 -5.11 2.28 -9.95
N PHE A 54 -4.67 2.24 -11.20
CA PHE A 54 -3.39 1.63 -11.62
C PHE A 54 -2.23 2.63 -11.63
N SER A 55 -2.52 3.93 -11.54
CA SER A 55 -1.53 5.01 -11.48
C SER A 55 -1.10 5.30 -10.04
N GLY A 56 0.01 6.05 -9.90
CA GLY A 56 0.57 6.37 -8.58
C GLY A 56 1.45 5.27 -8.01
N ARG A 57 1.74 5.37 -6.71
CA ARG A 57 2.65 4.49 -5.99
C ARG A 57 1.96 3.89 -4.76
N ALA A 58 2.35 2.69 -4.36
CA ALA A 58 1.87 2.05 -3.14
C ALA A 58 3.04 1.52 -2.30
N THR A 59 2.94 1.67 -0.98
CA THR A 59 3.96 1.22 -0.05
C THR A 59 4.03 -0.31 0.01
N ARG A 60 5.18 -0.83 0.49
CA ARG A 60 5.30 -2.26 0.77
C ARG A 60 4.30 -2.74 1.83
N ALA A 61 3.98 -1.90 2.83
CA ALA A 61 3.02 -2.25 3.88
C ALA A 61 1.61 -2.45 3.30
N GLU A 62 1.13 -1.54 2.43
CA GLU A 62 -0.15 -1.72 1.74
C GLU A 62 -0.21 -3.04 0.98
N ASN A 63 0.86 -3.38 0.24
CA ASN A 63 0.91 -4.61 -0.53
C ASN A 63 0.86 -5.87 0.34
N TRP A 64 1.61 -5.90 1.46
CA TRP A 64 1.65 -7.06 2.33
C TRP A 64 0.39 -7.22 3.19
N TRP A 65 -0.19 -6.12 3.69
CA TRP A 65 -1.46 -6.16 4.40
C TRP A 65 -2.61 -6.61 3.50
N TRP A 66 -2.61 -6.16 2.25
CA TRP A 66 -3.58 -6.63 1.25
C TRP A 66 -3.43 -8.11 0.95
N ALA A 67 -2.20 -8.59 0.76
CA ALA A 67 -1.94 -10.02 0.55
C ALA A 67 -2.43 -10.85 1.73
N LEU A 68 -2.14 -10.42 2.96
CA LEU A 68 -2.63 -11.08 4.17
C LEU A 68 -4.16 -11.10 4.23
N PHE A 69 -4.81 -9.97 3.96
CA PHE A 69 -6.28 -9.88 3.92
C PHE A 69 -6.88 -10.87 2.92
N THR A 70 -6.36 -10.94 1.72
CA THR A 70 -6.87 -11.85 0.68
C THR A 70 -6.66 -13.32 1.03
N ILE A 71 -5.50 -13.67 1.60
CA ILE A 71 -5.22 -15.03 2.07
C ILE A 71 -6.20 -15.43 3.19
N ILE A 72 -6.35 -14.59 4.21
CA ILE A 72 -7.27 -14.86 5.34
C ILE A 72 -8.69 -15.00 4.81
N GLY A 73 -9.16 -14.10 3.94
CA GLY A 73 -10.49 -14.14 3.37
C GLY A 73 -10.76 -15.43 2.58
N VAL A 74 -9.83 -15.82 1.71
CA VAL A 74 -9.96 -17.07 0.95
C VAL A 74 -9.98 -18.29 1.87
N VAL A 75 -9.07 -18.36 2.84
CA VAL A 75 -8.98 -19.50 3.77
C VAL A 75 -10.25 -19.60 4.62
N ALA A 76 -10.70 -18.49 5.19
CA ALA A 76 -11.90 -18.46 6.02
C ALA A 76 -13.15 -18.92 5.24
N LEU A 77 -13.35 -18.37 4.03
CA LEU A 77 -14.47 -18.76 3.17
C LEU A 77 -14.37 -20.23 2.76
N SER A 78 -13.20 -20.72 2.40
CA SER A 78 -13.00 -22.13 2.03
C SER A 78 -13.27 -23.08 3.19
N ILE A 79 -12.94 -22.70 4.43
CA ILE A 79 -13.27 -23.48 5.62
C ILE A 79 -14.80 -23.55 5.82
N VAL A 80 -15.49 -22.41 5.71
CA VAL A 80 -16.95 -22.34 5.82
C VAL A 80 -17.62 -23.22 4.74
N GLU A 81 -17.17 -23.10 3.50
CA GLU A 81 -17.69 -23.91 2.39
C GLU A 81 -17.51 -25.42 2.63
N ASN A 82 -16.33 -25.80 3.13
CA ASN A 82 -16.03 -27.21 3.43
C ASN A 82 -16.91 -27.76 4.56
N ILE A 83 -17.08 -27.00 5.65
CA ILE A 83 -17.93 -27.40 6.80
C ILE A 83 -19.40 -27.47 6.37
N ALA A 84 -19.89 -26.54 5.55
CA ALA A 84 -21.25 -26.49 5.07
C ALA A 84 -21.54 -27.50 3.95
N GLY A 85 -20.52 -28.17 3.41
CA GLY A 85 -20.68 -29.10 2.28
C GLY A 85 -21.12 -28.44 0.97
N ILE A 86 -20.87 -27.15 0.82
CA ILE A 86 -21.19 -26.37 -0.40
C ILE A 86 -19.98 -26.24 -1.32
N PRO A 87 -20.18 -26.14 -2.64
CA PRO A 87 -19.09 -25.93 -3.58
C PRO A 87 -18.38 -24.59 -3.33
N ALA A 88 -17.14 -24.46 -3.80
CA ALA A 88 -16.25 -23.30 -3.62
C ALA A 88 -16.72 -22.04 -4.38
N VAL A 89 -17.95 -21.60 -4.12
CA VAL A 89 -18.58 -20.44 -4.78
C VAL A 89 -18.22 -19.13 -4.10
N LEU A 90 -18.32 -19.08 -2.75
CA LEU A 90 -18.04 -17.84 -2.00
C LEU A 90 -16.57 -17.44 -2.10
N SER A 91 -15.67 -18.40 -1.90
CA SER A 91 -14.23 -18.16 -2.05
C SER A 91 -13.87 -17.79 -3.50
N GLY A 92 -14.56 -18.38 -4.49
CA GLY A 92 -14.43 -18.03 -5.90
C GLY A 92 -14.85 -16.58 -6.19
N ILE A 93 -16.02 -16.17 -5.73
CA ILE A 93 -16.52 -14.79 -5.86
C ILE A 93 -15.57 -13.80 -5.18
N PHE A 94 -15.11 -14.11 -3.97
CA PHE A 94 -14.17 -13.26 -3.25
C PHE A 94 -12.84 -13.10 -4.01
N ARG A 95 -12.30 -14.18 -4.59
CA ARG A 95 -11.09 -14.11 -5.44
C ARG A 95 -11.30 -13.24 -6.66
N LEU A 96 -12.43 -13.35 -7.34
CA LEU A 96 -12.76 -12.52 -8.50
C LEU A 96 -12.93 -11.05 -8.09
N ALA A 97 -13.62 -10.79 -6.98
CA ALA A 97 -13.80 -9.43 -6.48
C ALA A 97 -12.48 -8.77 -6.09
N THR A 98 -11.53 -9.50 -5.52
CA THR A 98 -10.24 -8.96 -5.11
C THR A 98 -9.17 -8.95 -6.21
N LEU A 99 -9.42 -9.64 -7.33
CA LEU A 99 -8.45 -9.81 -8.42
C LEU A 99 -8.01 -8.48 -9.04
N ILE A 100 -8.95 -7.65 -9.45
CA ILE A 100 -8.67 -6.36 -10.11
C ILE A 100 -7.88 -5.46 -9.18
N LEU A 101 -8.30 -5.37 -7.91
CA LEU A 101 -7.62 -4.57 -6.89
C LEU A 101 -6.19 -5.08 -6.65
N SER A 102 -5.99 -6.40 -6.61
CA SER A 102 -4.66 -6.99 -6.46
C SER A 102 -3.75 -6.61 -7.61
N PHE A 103 -4.25 -6.58 -8.85
CA PHE A 103 -3.49 -6.11 -10.00
C PHE A 103 -3.22 -4.60 -9.91
N ALA A 104 -4.20 -3.79 -9.52
CA ALA A 104 -4.03 -2.35 -9.38
C ALA A 104 -2.99 -2.01 -8.30
N LEU A 105 -3.07 -2.67 -7.15
CA LEU A 105 -2.12 -2.49 -6.06
C LEU A 105 -0.72 -2.98 -6.44
N GLY A 106 -0.61 -4.15 -7.08
CA GLY A 106 0.66 -4.69 -7.57
C GLY A 106 1.33 -3.77 -8.60
N ALA A 107 0.56 -3.16 -9.51
CA ALA A 107 1.08 -2.15 -10.45
C ALA A 107 1.65 -0.94 -9.69
N ARG A 108 0.89 -0.39 -8.75
CA ARG A 108 1.34 0.75 -7.91
C ARG A 108 2.55 0.38 -7.06
N ARG A 109 2.66 -0.87 -6.61
CA ARG A 109 3.83 -1.36 -5.89
C ARG A 109 5.07 -1.42 -6.77
N LEU A 110 4.94 -1.86 -8.02
CA LEU A 110 6.04 -1.83 -8.99
C LEU A 110 6.45 -0.40 -9.36
N HIS A 111 5.49 0.51 -9.46
CA HIS A 111 5.74 1.93 -9.65
C HIS A 111 6.56 2.54 -8.51
N ASP A 112 6.36 2.07 -7.28
CA ASP A 112 7.10 2.53 -6.11
C ASP A 112 8.60 2.24 -6.16
N ILE A 113 9.00 1.21 -6.90
CA ILE A 113 10.40 0.87 -7.21
C ILE A 113 10.80 1.28 -8.63
N ASN A 114 10.12 2.26 -9.21
CA ASN A 114 10.35 2.81 -10.55
C ASN A 114 10.27 1.79 -11.70
N ARG A 115 9.47 0.76 -11.54
CA ARG A 115 9.22 -0.26 -12.56
C ARG A 115 7.81 -0.15 -13.12
N SER A 116 7.63 -0.55 -14.38
CA SER A 116 6.31 -0.60 -15.00
C SER A 116 5.43 -1.68 -14.39
N GLY A 117 4.13 -1.40 -14.20
CA GLY A 117 3.14 -2.38 -13.76
C GLY A 117 3.01 -3.60 -14.68
N TRP A 118 3.42 -3.49 -15.95
CA TRP A 118 3.44 -4.60 -16.89
C TRP A 118 4.36 -5.75 -16.47
N TRP A 119 5.35 -5.51 -15.63
CA TRP A 119 6.20 -6.56 -15.06
C TRP A 119 5.43 -7.57 -14.20
N GLN A 120 4.18 -7.30 -13.84
CA GLN A 120 3.31 -8.31 -13.21
C GLN A 120 3.09 -9.54 -14.10
N PHE A 121 3.20 -9.43 -15.41
CA PHE A 121 3.14 -10.58 -16.30
C PHE A 121 4.26 -11.59 -16.12
N LEU A 122 5.31 -11.26 -15.35
CA LEU A 122 6.26 -12.24 -14.84
C LEU A 122 5.58 -13.33 -14.00
N TRP A 123 4.37 -13.09 -13.52
CA TRP A 123 3.56 -14.13 -12.88
C TRP A 123 3.42 -15.39 -13.72
N PHE A 124 3.38 -15.26 -15.04
CA PHE A 124 3.31 -16.40 -15.99
C PHE A 124 4.66 -17.12 -16.16
N ALA A 125 5.77 -16.50 -15.79
CA ALA A 125 7.09 -17.15 -15.74
C ALA A 125 7.23 -17.87 -14.41
N ILE A 126 6.60 -19.02 -14.31
CA ILE A 126 6.51 -19.84 -13.08
C ILE A 126 7.89 -20.01 -12.44
N LEU A 127 7.97 -19.97 -11.11
CA LEU A 127 9.14 -20.00 -10.25
C LEU A 127 10.04 -18.76 -10.38
N ILE A 128 10.71 -18.55 -11.50
CA ILE A 128 11.66 -17.43 -11.66
C ILE A 128 10.92 -16.09 -11.55
N GLY A 129 9.79 -15.96 -12.25
CA GLY A 129 8.97 -14.73 -12.21
C GLY A 129 8.41 -14.46 -10.81
N TRP A 130 7.99 -15.49 -10.09
CA TRP A 130 7.48 -15.34 -8.72
C TRP A 130 8.56 -14.89 -7.76
N ILE A 131 9.77 -15.48 -7.85
CA ILE A 131 10.91 -15.07 -7.02
C ILE A 131 11.22 -13.60 -7.27
N ILE A 132 11.29 -13.17 -8.53
CA ILE A 132 11.57 -11.78 -8.90
C ILE A 132 10.49 -10.86 -8.34
N LEU A 133 9.21 -11.18 -8.49
CA LEU A 133 8.09 -10.36 -8.00
C LEU A 133 8.09 -10.27 -6.48
N ILE A 134 8.39 -11.35 -5.77
CA ILE A 134 8.50 -11.35 -4.30
C ILE A 134 9.68 -10.46 -3.86
N VAL A 135 10.85 -10.59 -4.48
CA VAL A 135 12.00 -9.74 -4.18
C VAL A 135 11.65 -8.26 -4.39
N TRP A 136 10.94 -7.91 -5.47
CA TRP A 136 10.50 -6.55 -5.72
C TRP A 136 9.41 -6.08 -4.74
N ALA A 137 8.53 -6.96 -4.29
CA ALA A 137 7.54 -6.63 -3.26
C ALA A 137 8.18 -6.34 -1.89
N ILE A 138 9.30 -6.98 -1.57
CA ILE A 138 10.05 -6.77 -0.32
C ILE A 138 10.94 -5.53 -0.40
N LYS A 139 11.48 -5.22 -1.58
CA LYS A 139 12.42 -4.10 -1.79
C LYS A 139 11.83 -2.80 -1.26
N GLN A 140 12.66 -1.94 -0.65
CA GLN A 140 12.24 -0.58 -0.27
C GLN A 140 11.89 0.24 -1.52
N GLY A 141 10.81 1.05 -1.45
CA GLY A 141 10.45 1.98 -2.51
C GLY A 141 11.52 3.05 -2.71
N ASP A 142 11.54 3.66 -3.88
CA ASP A 142 12.45 4.77 -4.17
C ASP A 142 12.10 5.96 -3.28
N LYS A 143 13.13 6.58 -2.69
CA LYS A 143 12.97 7.80 -1.91
C LYS A 143 12.72 8.99 -2.85
N GLY A 144 11.80 9.86 -2.43
CA GLY A 144 11.42 11.03 -3.20
C GLY A 144 10.56 10.72 -4.43
N PRO A 145 10.25 11.74 -5.25
CA PRO A 145 9.39 11.57 -6.42
C PRO A 145 10.09 10.77 -7.52
N ASN A 146 9.31 9.93 -8.20
CA ASN A 146 9.74 9.23 -9.41
C ASN A 146 8.75 9.49 -10.57
N LYS A 147 8.96 8.87 -11.73
CA LYS A 147 8.10 9.06 -12.92
C LYS A 147 6.62 8.68 -12.71
N TYR A 148 6.29 8.00 -11.64
CA TYR A 148 4.91 7.56 -11.33
C TYR A 148 4.25 8.41 -10.23
N GLY A 149 4.96 9.33 -9.62
CA GLY A 149 4.41 10.26 -8.65
C GLY A 149 5.29 10.51 -7.43
N PRO A 150 4.76 11.27 -6.45
CA PRO A 150 5.46 11.56 -5.20
C PRO A 150 5.68 10.29 -4.38
N ASP A 151 6.64 10.35 -3.45
CA ASP A 151 6.86 9.27 -2.49
C ASP A 151 5.64 9.16 -1.56
N PRO A 152 4.97 8.00 -1.49
CA PRO A 152 3.79 7.83 -0.64
C PRO A 152 4.08 7.96 0.86
N ARG A 153 5.37 8.00 1.25
CA ARG A 153 5.82 8.21 2.63
C ARG A 153 6.36 9.61 2.89
N SER A 154 6.35 10.49 1.90
CA SER A 154 6.76 11.87 2.11
C SER A 154 5.67 12.66 2.86
N PRO A 155 6.05 13.56 3.78
CA PRO A 155 5.13 14.50 4.37
C PRO A 155 4.45 15.32 3.26
N GLY A 156 3.10 15.35 3.26
CA GLY A 156 2.32 16.01 2.21
C GLY A 156 1.85 15.11 1.06
N SER A 157 2.25 13.85 1.00
CA SER A 157 1.74 12.88 0.03
C SER A 157 0.40 12.24 0.44
N VAL A 158 -0.10 12.53 1.64
CA VAL A 158 -1.41 12.06 2.10
C VAL A 158 -2.48 12.74 1.27
N GLN A 159 -2.89 12.09 0.20
CA GLN A 159 -4.11 12.43 -0.52
C GLN A 159 -5.31 11.98 0.33
N PRO A 160 -6.36 12.83 0.41
CA PRO A 160 -7.57 12.54 1.16
C PRO A 160 -8.27 11.29 0.66
#